data_d719a0b3c4f4d8f3ef855c58fcee9cb7
#
_entry.id   d719a0b3c4f4d8f3ef855c58fcee9cb7
#
_cell.length_a   1.000
_cell.length_b   1.000
_cell.length_c   1.000
_cell.angle_alpha   90.00
_cell.angle_beta   90.00
_cell.angle_gamma   90.00
#
_symmetry.space_group_name_H-M   'P 1'
#
loop_
_entity.id
_entity.type
_entity.pdbx_description
1 polymer ?
#
loop_
_entity_poly.entity_id
_entity_poly.type
_entity_poly.pdbx_seq_one_letter_code
_entity_poly.pdbx_strand_id
1 'polypeptide(L)'
;TERNGIYIVDLNQSLTFLDRAYEFVRETVAHGGTILFVGTKKQAQEAIEEQAKRVGMPFVNQRWLGGMLTNFQTVHKRLQRLKELEEMDLDDVASSGGRTKKELLMMRREKEKLSRTLGGIRDMGRIPSAVWIVDTNKEALAVGEARKLNIPVIAILDTNCDPDVVDYPVPGNDDAIRAVGLLTRVMADAAAEGLMARAGAAAAATEGEAVAEPMPEWEREVLEKGNAAAQEAVVEEKLAETAAVAIDEAVAEVKAEEAATEAPATEGEVK
;
A
#
# COMPACT_ATOMS: atom_id res chain seq x y z
N THR A 1 31.47 15.35 8.42
CA THR A 1 32.39 16.47 8.67
C THR A 1 31.83 17.35 9.78
N GLU A 2 32.70 18.06 10.52
CA GLU A 2 32.31 19.00 11.57
C GLU A 2 32.64 20.43 11.14
N ARG A 3 31.78 21.38 11.42
CA ARG A 3 32.01 22.81 11.20
C ARG A 3 31.46 23.60 12.39
N ASN A 4 32.35 24.32 13.10
CA ASN A 4 32.00 25.15 14.26
C ASN A 4 31.25 24.38 15.38
N GLY A 5 31.63 23.12 15.67
CA GLY A 5 30.97 22.29 16.67
C GLY A 5 29.66 21.67 16.20
N ILE A 6 29.29 21.84 14.92
CA ILE A 6 28.08 21.25 14.33
C ILE A 6 28.49 20.13 13.40
N TYR A 7 27.95 18.93 13.61
CA TYR A 7 28.17 17.78 12.74
C TYR A 7 27.33 17.90 11.46
N ILE A 8 27.97 17.64 10.33
CA ILE A 8 27.33 17.64 9.01
C ILE A 8 27.25 16.18 8.54
N VAL A 9 26.03 15.67 8.39
CA VAL A 9 25.76 14.33 7.88
C VAL A 9 26.03 14.28 6.38
N ASP A 10 26.67 13.21 5.90
CA ASP A 10 26.88 12.95 4.48
C ASP A 10 25.63 12.32 3.88
N LEU A 11 24.90 13.10 3.09
CA LEU A 11 23.62 12.67 2.48
C LEU A 11 23.80 11.55 1.45
N ASN A 12 24.98 11.41 0.83
CA ASN A 12 25.20 10.29 -0.11
C ASN A 12 25.24 8.94 0.63
N GLN A 13 25.87 8.94 1.80
CA GLN A 13 25.86 7.76 2.67
C GLN A 13 24.44 7.50 3.21
N SER A 14 23.74 8.57 3.66
CA SER A 14 22.35 8.44 4.11
C SER A 14 21.47 7.81 3.05
N LEU A 15 21.60 8.21 1.77
CA LEU A 15 20.84 7.65 0.67
C LEU A 15 21.11 6.15 0.48
N THR A 16 22.40 5.75 0.49
CA THR A 16 22.76 4.34 0.34
C THR A 16 22.19 3.45 1.45
N PHE A 17 22.19 3.93 2.69
CA PHE A 17 21.60 3.20 3.81
C PHE A 17 20.08 3.21 3.75
N LEU A 18 19.49 4.32 3.31
CA LEU A 18 18.05 4.45 3.11
C LEU A 18 17.52 3.47 2.05
N ASP A 19 18.24 3.33 0.91
CA ASP A 19 17.88 2.40 -0.15
C ASP A 19 17.86 0.95 0.36
N ARG A 20 18.87 0.54 1.13
CA ARG A 20 18.92 -0.79 1.76
C ARG A 20 17.75 -1.02 2.72
N ALA A 21 17.44 -0.01 3.54
CA ALA A 21 16.32 -0.09 4.46
C ALA A 21 14.98 -0.15 3.71
N TYR A 22 14.85 0.61 2.62
CA TYR A 22 13.69 0.63 1.74
C TYR A 22 13.42 -0.75 1.13
N GLU A 23 14.43 -1.37 0.51
CA GLU A 23 14.30 -2.70 -0.07
C GLU A 23 13.90 -3.74 0.98
N PHE A 24 14.54 -3.73 2.14
CA PHE A 24 14.20 -4.63 3.24
C PHE A 24 12.75 -4.48 3.72
N VAL A 25 12.27 -3.25 3.89
CA VAL A 25 10.88 -2.98 4.30
C VAL A 25 9.91 -3.47 3.23
N ARG A 26 10.15 -3.13 1.95
CA ARG A 26 9.33 -3.55 0.82
C ARG A 26 9.20 -5.08 0.75
N GLU A 27 10.32 -5.79 0.81
CA GLU A 27 10.34 -7.26 0.76
C GLU A 27 9.65 -7.89 1.98
N THR A 28 9.92 -7.37 3.19
CA THR A 28 9.28 -7.85 4.42
C THR A 28 7.76 -7.75 4.34
N VAL A 29 7.24 -6.62 3.83
CA VAL A 29 5.80 -6.39 3.70
C VAL A 29 5.21 -7.21 2.54
N ALA A 30 5.91 -7.37 1.42
CA ALA A 30 5.50 -8.21 0.31
C ALA A 30 5.30 -9.68 0.74
N HIS A 31 6.14 -10.19 1.65
CA HIS A 31 5.99 -11.51 2.26
C HIS A 31 4.94 -11.56 3.39
N GLY A 32 4.14 -10.52 3.58
CA GLY A 32 3.08 -10.46 4.58
C GLY A 32 3.54 -10.06 5.98
N GLY A 33 4.76 -9.55 6.12
CA GLY A 33 5.27 -8.97 7.36
C GLY A 33 4.58 -7.66 7.70
N THR A 34 4.65 -7.28 8.98
CA THR A 34 4.11 -6.03 9.51
C THR A 34 5.24 -5.21 10.10
N ILE A 35 5.28 -3.92 9.79
CA ILE A 35 6.27 -2.98 10.33
C ILE A 35 5.62 -2.15 11.44
N LEU A 36 6.26 -2.09 12.60
CA LEU A 36 5.82 -1.24 13.71
C LEU A 36 6.57 0.09 13.66
N PHE A 37 5.85 1.19 13.54
CA PHE A 37 6.42 2.53 13.56
C PHE A 37 6.47 3.08 14.98
N VAL A 38 7.66 3.49 15.43
CA VAL A 38 7.88 3.98 16.81
C VAL A 38 8.57 5.34 16.79
N GLY A 39 7.96 6.30 17.47
CA GLY A 39 8.54 7.62 17.64
C GLY A 39 7.77 8.45 18.66
N THR A 40 8.27 8.46 19.91
CA THR A 40 7.63 9.21 21.01
C THR A 40 8.15 10.62 21.15
N LYS A 41 9.16 11.02 20.37
CA LYS A 41 9.69 12.37 20.31
C LYS A 41 8.61 13.31 19.75
N LYS A 42 8.43 14.48 20.36
CA LYS A 42 7.38 15.44 19.90
C LYS A 42 7.46 15.77 18.42
N GLN A 43 8.67 15.82 17.87
CA GLN A 43 8.93 16.10 16.46
C GLN A 43 8.52 14.93 15.53
N ALA A 44 8.43 13.71 16.07
CA ALA A 44 8.12 12.49 15.33
C ALA A 44 6.65 12.07 15.45
N GLN A 45 5.95 12.46 16.52
CA GLN A 45 4.63 11.94 16.87
C GLN A 45 3.62 12.06 15.74
N GLU A 46 3.52 13.23 15.13
CA GLU A 46 2.56 13.52 14.05
C GLU A 46 2.93 12.78 12.76
N ALA A 47 4.20 12.83 12.37
CA ALA A 47 4.69 12.16 11.18
C ALA A 47 4.52 10.64 11.25
N ILE A 48 4.83 10.03 12.39
CA ILE A 48 4.64 8.59 12.63
C ILE A 48 3.16 8.22 12.52
N GLU A 49 2.27 8.96 13.17
CA GLU A 49 0.84 8.70 13.16
C GLU A 49 0.24 8.82 11.76
N GLU A 50 0.54 9.92 11.06
CA GLU A 50 0.05 10.18 9.72
C GLU A 50 0.48 9.10 8.73
N GLN A 51 1.80 8.81 8.68
CA GLN A 51 2.35 7.90 7.71
C GLN A 51 1.99 6.43 8.00
N ALA A 52 1.98 6.01 9.25
CA ALA A 52 1.55 4.67 9.63
C ALA A 52 0.07 4.42 9.34
N LYS A 53 -0.81 5.39 9.62
CA LYS A 53 -2.24 5.32 9.25
C LYS A 53 -2.44 5.24 7.75
N ARG A 54 -1.67 5.99 6.97
CA ARG A 54 -1.73 5.97 5.49
C ARG A 54 -1.53 4.59 4.91
N VAL A 55 -0.64 3.80 5.50
CA VAL A 55 -0.29 2.45 5.02
C VAL A 55 -0.93 1.32 5.85
N GLY A 56 -1.77 1.65 6.83
CA GLY A 56 -2.44 0.66 7.67
C GLY A 56 -1.49 -0.14 8.57
N MET A 57 -0.33 0.42 8.92
CA MET A 57 0.66 -0.22 9.78
C MET A 57 0.50 0.22 11.24
N PRO A 58 0.82 -0.64 12.22
CA PRO A 58 0.76 -0.28 13.63
C PRO A 58 1.82 0.77 13.98
N PHE A 59 1.52 1.61 14.97
CA PHE A 59 2.43 2.64 15.42
C PHE A 59 2.33 2.92 16.93
N VAL A 60 3.41 3.50 17.48
CA VAL A 60 3.50 3.99 18.85
C VAL A 60 4.10 5.40 18.82
N ASN A 61 3.27 6.41 19.11
CA ASN A 61 3.68 7.81 19.02
C ASN A 61 3.66 8.56 20.38
N GLN A 62 3.14 7.96 21.47
CA GLN A 62 3.02 8.65 22.74
C GLN A 62 4.09 8.21 23.74
N ARG A 63 4.08 6.95 24.11
CA ARG A 63 5.02 6.38 25.07
C ARG A 63 5.17 4.89 24.85
N TRP A 64 6.41 4.43 24.78
CA TRP A 64 6.69 3.00 24.83
C TRP A 64 6.43 2.45 26.23
N LEU A 65 5.61 1.43 26.32
CA LEU A 65 5.37 0.71 27.58
C LEU A 65 6.31 -0.49 27.64
N GLY A 66 7.01 -0.65 28.76
CA GLY A 66 7.89 -1.82 28.93
C GLY A 66 7.12 -3.13 28.76
N GLY A 67 7.65 -4.04 27.95
CA GLY A 67 7.03 -5.32 27.65
C GLY A 67 6.05 -5.30 26.47
N MET A 68 6.03 -4.24 25.66
CA MET A 68 5.11 -4.16 24.49
C MET A 68 5.35 -5.28 23.49
N LEU A 69 6.57 -5.71 23.30
CA LEU A 69 6.93 -6.83 22.43
C LEU A 69 7.19 -8.11 23.25
N THR A 70 8.00 -8.01 24.30
CA THR A 70 8.41 -9.17 25.10
C THR A 70 7.29 -9.77 25.95
N ASN A 71 6.29 -8.98 26.34
CA ASN A 71 5.11 -9.43 27.08
C ASN A 71 3.82 -9.09 26.31
N PHE A 72 3.81 -9.40 25.03
CA PHE A 72 2.70 -9.07 24.13
C PHE A 72 1.35 -9.65 24.59
N GLN A 73 1.33 -10.81 25.25
CA GLN A 73 0.08 -11.38 25.79
C GLN A 73 -0.63 -10.45 26.78
N THR A 74 0.14 -9.78 27.64
CA THR A 74 -0.43 -8.83 28.60
C THR A 74 -0.92 -7.56 27.89
N VAL A 75 -0.18 -7.10 26.89
CA VAL A 75 -0.60 -5.96 26.05
C VAL A 75 -1.88 -6.31 25.29
N HIS A 76 -1.95 -7.50 24.72
CA HIS A 76 -3.13 -7.97 23.98
C HIS A 76 -4.39 -8.00 24.86
N LYS A 77 -4.29 -8.42 26.12
CA LYS A 77 -5.41 -8.31 27.08
C LYS A 77 -5.87 -6.86 27.31
N ARG A 78 -4.93 -5.90 27.30
CA ARG A 78 -5.26 -4.48 27.40
C ARG A 78 -5.91 -3.93 26.13
N LEU A 79 -5.50 -4.45 24.96
CA LEU A 79 -6.14 -4.13 23.69
C LEU A 79 -7.56 -4.68 23.60
N GLN A 80 -7.79 -5.90 24.10
CA GLN A 80 -9.15 -6.44 24.22
C GLN A 80 -10.01 -5.58 25.14
N ARG A 81 -9.44 -5.15 26.28
CA ARG A 81 -10.14 -4.24 27.18
C ARG A 81 -10.49 -2.90 26.54
N LEU A 82 -9.61 -2.37 25.70
CA LEU A 82 -9.89 -1.15 24.93
C LEU A 82 -11.08 -1.37 23.98
N LYS A 83 -11.09 -2.49 23.24
CA LYS A 83 -12.19 -2.85 22.32
C LYS A 83 -13.52 -2.97 23.08
N GLU A 84 -13.53 -3.65 24.23
CA GLU A 84 -14.73 -3.73 25.09
C GLU A 84 -15.24 -2.34 25.50
N LEU A 85 -14.34 -1.42 25.88
CA LEU A 85 -14.70 -0.06 26.28
C LEU A 85 -15.13 0.81 25.08
N GLU A 86 -14.71 0.47 23.86
CA GLU A 86 -15.16 1.14 22.63
C GLU A 86 -16.56 0.69 22.21
N GLU A 87 -16.88 -0.60 22.42
CA GLU A 87 -18.19 -1.18 22.11
C GLU A 87 -19.27 -0.77 23.13
N MET A 88 -18.86 -0.44 24.36
CA MET A 88 -19.79 0.01 25.40
C MET A 88 -20.23 1.45 25.13
N ASP A 89 -21.54 1.68 25.19
CA ASP A 89 -22.10 3.03 25.25
C ASP A 89 -21.85 3.62 26.65
N LEU A 90 -20.89 4.56 26.72
CA LEU A 90 -20.50 5.22 27.96
C LEU A 90 -21.21 6.58 28.15
N ASP A 91 -22.06 6.98 27.21
CA ASP A 91 -22.73 8.29 27.23
C ASP A 91 -24.10 8.20 27.88
N ASP A 92 -24.80 7.09 27.74
CA ASP A 92 -26.15 6.92 28.32
C ASP A 92 -26.15 6.02 29.55
N VAL A 93 -26.64 6.55 30.67
CA VAL A 93 -26.80 5.80 31.93
C VAL A 93 -27.88 4.71 31.80
N ALA A 94 -28.87 4.91 30.93
CA ALA A 94 -29.95 3.96 30.70
C ALA A 94 -29.51 2.70 29.96
N SER A 95 -28.58 2.83 28.97
CA SER A 95 -28.05 1.72 28.18
C SER A 95 -26.88 0.99 28.87
N SER A 96 -26.32 1.57 29.94
CA SER A 96 -25.12 1.07 30.62
C SER A 96 -25.34 -0.04 31.64
N GLY A 97 -26.54 -0.68 31.69
CA GLY A 97 -26.80 -1.85 32.53
C GLY A 97 -26.76 -1.58 34.03
N GLY A 98 -27.25 -0.41 34.46
CA GLY A 98 -27.39 -0.05 35.90
C GLY A 98 -26.09 0.47 36.54
N ARG A 99 -25.07 0.83 35.77
CA ARG A 99 -23.84 1.42 36.31
C ARG A 99 -24.06 2.85 36.78
N THR A 100 -23.31 3.24 37.82
CA THR A 100 -23.39 4.60 38.35
C THR A 100 -22.66 5.60 37.45
N LYS A 101 -23.04 6.87 37.46
CA LYS A 101 -22.35 7.96 36.75
C LYS A 101 -20.85 8.04 37.06
N LYS A 102 -20.45 7.70 38.28
CA LYS A 102 -19.04 7.66 38.70
C LYS A 102 -18.27 6.56 37.99
N GLU A 103 -18.86 5.36 37.87
CA GLU A 103 -18.22 4.24 37.17
C GLU A 103 -18.07 4.52 35.67
N LEU A 104 -19.10 5.08 35.04
CA LEU A 104 -19.04 5.50 33.64
C LEU A 104 -17.92 6.51 33.39
N LEU A 105 -17.79 7.51 34.30
CA LEU A 105 -16.70 8.48 34.19
C LEU A 105 -15.32 7.84 34.36
N MET A 106 -15.16 6.85 35.24
CA MET A 106 -13.91 6.12 35.40
C MET A 106 -13.58 5.30 34.16
N MET A 107 -14.57 4.60 33.57
CA MET A 107 -14.42 3.84 32.34
C MET A 107 -14.07 4.73 31.14
N ARG A 108 -14.68 5.91 31.03
CA ARG A 108 -14.35 6.91 30.00
C ARG A 108 -12.88 7.36 30.11
N ARG A 109 -12.40 7.66 31.30
CA ARG A 109 -11.01 8.03 31.55
C ARG A 109 -10.04 6.86 31.25
N GLU A 110 -10.44 5.63 31.57
CA GLU A 110 -9.69 4.43 31.21
C GLU A 110 -9.61 4.29 29.69
N LYS A 111 -10.72 4.40 28.97
CA LYS A 111 -10.80 4.37 27.50
C LYS A 111 -9.88 5.42 26.87
N GLU A 112 -9.96 6.68 27.29
CA GLU A 112 -9.10 7.75 26.79
C GLU A 112 -7.62 7.47 27.01
N LYS A 113 -7.24 6.98 28.19
CA LYS A 113 -5.87 6.62 28.52
C LYS A 113 -5.36 5.48 27.65
N LEU A 114 -6.15 4.41 27.49
CA LEU A 114 -5.77 3.25 26.66
C LEU A 114 -5.72 3.62 25.17
N SER A 115 -6.69 4.35 24.66
CA SER A 115 -6.74 4.83 23.29
C SER A 115 -5.53 5.69 22.96
N ARG A 116 -5.13 6.60 23.84
CA ARG A 116 -3.96 7.44 23.64
C ARG A 116 -2.64 6.65 23.64
N THR A 117 -2.51 5.59 24.44
CA THR A 117 -1.25 4.86 24.60
C THR A 117 -1.13 3.63 23.70
N LEU A 118 -2.23 2.98 23.40
CA LEU A 118 -2.29 1.70 22.67
C LEU A 118 -3.10 1.78 21.37
N GLY A 119 -3.75 2.92 21.09
CA GLY A 119 -4.64 3.07 19.94
C GLY A 119 -3.95 2.77 18.61
N GLY A 120 -2.67 3.12 18.46
CA GLY A 120 -1.92 2.85 17.23
C GLY A 120 -1.58 1.38 16.99
N ILE A 121 -1.66 0.53 18.01
CA ILE A 121 -1.43 -0.93 17.90
C ILE A 121 -2.71 -1.75 18.09
N ARG A 122 -3.87 -1.11 18.05
CA ARG A 122 -5.19 -1.72 18.34
C ARG A 122 -5.45 -2.99 17.51
N ASP A 123 -5.08 -2.95 16.24
CA ASP A 123 -5.34 -4.03 15.29
C ASP A 123 -4.17 -5.01 15.13
N MET A 124 -3.12 -4.84 15.94
CA MET A 124 -1.96 -5.72 15.92
C MET A 124 -2.27 -7.03 16.64
N GLY A 125 -2.49 -8.11 15.87
CA GLY A 125 -2.77 -9.45 16.42
C GLY A 125 -1.53 -10.29 16.71
N ARG A 126 -0.36 -9.91 16.19
CA ARG A 126 0.91 -10.63 16.31
C ARG A 126 2.08 -9.67 16.46
N ILE A 127 3.21 -10.18 16.90
CA ILE A 127 4.47 -9.44 16.99
C ILE A 127 4.89 -8.97 15.58
N PRO A 128 5.38 -7.72 15.42
CA PRO A 128 5.78 -7.19 14.12
C PRO A 128 7.03 -7.90 13.58
N SER A 129 7.18 -7.92 12.26
CA SER A 129 8.32 -8.54 11.57
C SER A 129 9.56 -7.63 11.56
N ALA A 130 9.38 -6.32 11.65
CA ALA A 130 10.44 -5.34 11.83
C ALA A 130 9.91 -4.08 12.54
N VAL A 131 10.82 -3.26 13.04
CA VAL A 131 10.48 -2.03 13.76
C VAL A 131 11.22 -0.85 13.13
N TRP A 132 10.48 0.23 12.80
CA TRP A 132 11.02 1.53 12.42
C TRP A 132 11.06 2.43 13.63
N ILE A 133 12.24 2.94 14.02
CA ILE A 133 12.44 3.74 15.25
C ILE A 133 13.03 5.10 14.91
N VAL A 134 12.46 6.14 15.52
CA VAL A 134 13.01 7.50 15.50
C VAL A 134 13.66 7.78 16.85
N ASP A 135 14.99 8.00 16.85
CA ASP A 135 15.82 8.22 18.04
C ASP A 135 15.95 6.96 18.93
N THR A 136 17.04 6.21 18.72
CA THR A 136 17.33 4.97 19.47
C THR A 136 17.66 5.21 20.94
N ASN A 137 18.20 6.39 21.30
CA ASN A 137 18.50 6.73 22.68
C ASN A 137 17.23 6.90 23.51
N LYS A 138 16.24 7.58 22.94
CA LYS A 138 14.96 7.79 23.60
C LYS A 138 14.15 6.52 23.69
N GLU A 139 14.17 5.72 22.63
CA GLU A 139 13.44 4.46 22.52
C GLU A 139 14.32 3.24 22.86
N ALA A 140 15.32 3.39 23.73
CA ALA A 140 16.23 2.30 24.11
C ALA A 140 15.51 1.04 24.64
N LEU A 141 14.33 1.18 25.26
CA LEU A 141 13.50 0.07 25.67
C LEU A 141 12.94 -0.68 24.47
N ALA A 142 12.47 0.02 23.45
CA ALA A 142 11.93 -0.60 22.23
C ALA A 142 13.03 -1.36 21.48
N VAL A 143 14.19 -0.76 21.31
CA VAL A 143 15.38 -1.40 20.71
C VAL A 143 15.78 -2.63 21.49
N GLY A 144 15.87 -2.55 22.83
CA GLY A 144 16.23 -3.66 23.68
C GLY A 144 15.25 -4.81 23.64
N GLU A 145 13.94 -4.54 23.52
CA GLU A 145 12.92 -5.58 23.37
C GLU A 145 12.94 -6.21 21.99
N ALA A 146 13.08 -5.42 20.91
CA ALA A 146 13.20 -5.92 19.56
C ALA A 146 14.40 -6.88 19.41
N ARG A 147 15.57 -6.48 19.91
CA ARG A 147 16.78 -7.33 19.89
C ARG A 147 16.62 -8.64 20.67
N LYS A 148 15.94 -8.62 21.82
CA LYS A 148 15.64 -9.85 22.59
C LYS A 148 14.79 -10.85 21.82
N LEU A 149 13.95 -10.37 20.91
CA LEU A 149 13.07 -11.18 20.09
C LEU A 149 13.65 -11.44 18.69
N ASN A 150 14.87 -10.99 18.41
CA ASN A 150 15.52 -11.04 17.10
C ASN A 150 14.65 -10.38 15.99
N ILE A 151 13.99 -9.29 16.32
CA ILE A 151 13.22 -8.49 15.37
C ILE A 151 14.17 -7.44 14.79
N PRO A 152 14.33 -7.37 13.45
CA PRO A 152 15.17 -6.38 12.80
C PRO A 152 14.74 -4.95 13.14
N VAL A 153 15.72 -4.13 13.50
CA VAL A 153 15.53 -2.73 13.86
C VAL A 153 16.07 -1.84 12.75
N ILE A 154 15.20 -1.00 12.22
CA ILE A 154 15.53 0.07 11.28
C ILE A 154 15.38 1.38 12.06
N ALA A 155 16.39 2.23 12.05
CA ALA A 155 16.28 3.47 12.83
C ALA A 155 16.97 4.66 12.18
N ILE A 156 16.41 5.85 12.45
CA ILE A 156 17.11 7.12 12.20
C ILE A 156 18.17 7.27 13.29
N LEU A 157 19.40 7.47 12.86
CA LEU A 157 20.55 7.67 13.73
C LEU A 157 21.11 9.06 13.57
N ASP A 158 21.07 9.84 14.63
CA ASP A 158 21.80 11.09 14.75
C ASP A 158 23.19 10.84 15.35
N THR A 159 23.98 11.87 15.49
CA THR A 159 25.39 11.82 15.92
C THR A 159 25.62 11.32 17.35
N ASN A 160 24.59 11.28 18.17
CA ASN A 160 24.57 10.79 19.55
C ASN A 160 24.11 9.33 19.69
N CYS A 161 23.74 8.67 18.58
CA CYS A 161 23.21 7.32 18.59
C CYS A 161 24.31 6.28 18.28
N ASP A 162 24.18 5.08 18.87
CA ASP A 162 25.07 3.96 18.62
C ASP A 162 24.54 3.14 17.40
N PRO A 163 25.32 3.02 16.32
CA PRO A 163 24.91 2.25 15.15
C PRO A 163 24.92 0.73 15.36
N ASP A 164 25.68 0.22 16.33
CA ASP A 164 25.86 -1.22 16.55
C ASP A 164 24.62 -1.89 17.14
N VAL A 165 23.66 -1.11 17.62
CA VAL A 165 22.40 -1.61 18.18
C VAL A 165 21.28 -1.76 17.15
N VAL A 166 21.54 -1.39 15.88
CA VAL A 166 20.55 -1.30 14.80
C VAL A 166 21.00 -2.12 13.60
N ASP A 167 20.09 -2.86 12.99
CA ASP A 167 20.38 -3.70 11.81
C ASP A 167 20.42 -2.87 10.51
N TYR A 168 19.54 -1.89 10.39
CA TYR A 168 19.44 -0.98 9.25
C TYR A 168 19.56 0.47 9.71
N PRO A 169 20.78 0.98 9.88
CA PRO A 169 21.01 2.36 10.31
C PRO A 169 20.73 3.33 9.16
N VAL A 170 19.94 4.36 9.42
CA VAL A 170 19.68 5.46 8.47
C VAL A 170 20.24 6.75 9.08
N PRO A 171 21.43 7.21 8.68
CA PRO A 171 22.00 8.46 9.20
C PRO A 171 21.12 9.64 8.83
N GLY A 172 20.67 10.39 9.84
CA GLY A 172 19.78 11.51 9.63
C GLY A 172 19.51 12.29 10.92
N ASN A 173 18.98 13.50 10.77
CA ASN A 173 18.61 14.34 11.90
C ASN A 173 17.24 13.89 12.44
N ASP A 174 17.20 13.56 13.72
CA ASP A 174 16.02 13.11 14.44
C ASP A 174 15.27 14.21 15.22
N ASP A 175 15.83 15.42 15.26
CA ASP A 175 15.24 16.60 15.91
C ASP A 175 14.43 17.47 14.95
N ALA A 176 14.71 17.42 13.66
CA ALA A 176 14.05 18.23 12.64
C ALA A 176 12.76 17.56 12.17
N ILE A 177 11.60 18.18 12.43
CA ILE A 177 10.27 17.68 12.00
C ILE A 177 10.25 17.31 10.51
N ARG A 178 10.88 18.14 9.66
CA ARG A 178 10.93 17.90 8.21
C ARG A 178 11.77 16.68 7.83
N ALA A 179 12.91 16.47 8.51
CA ALA A 179 13.78 15.32 8.24
C ALA A 179 13.10 14.01 8.68
N VAL A 180 12.57 13.99 9.89
CA VAL A 180 11.79 12.83 10.40
C VAL A 180 10.59 12.54 9.52
N GLY A 181 9.82 13.56 9.13
CA GLY A 181 8.67 13.42 8.26
C GLY A 181 9.03 12.84 6.89
N LEU A 182 10.14 13.31 6.28
CA LEU A 182 10.61 12.82 4.99
C LEU A 182 11.04 11.35 5.08
N LEU A 183 11.91 11.01 6.04
CA LEU A 183 12.43 9.65 6.18
C LEU A 183 11.33 8.65 6.55
N THR A 184 10.42 9.03 7.44
CA THR A 184 9.27 8.20 7.79
C THR A 184 8.32 8.00 6.61
N ARG A 185 8.12 9.03 5.78
CA ARG A 185 7.33 8.92 4.55
C ARG A 185 7.95 7.93 3.56
N VAL A 186 9.26 7.99 3.35
CA VAL A 186 9.97 7.05 2.46
C VAL A 186 9.80 5.62 2.94
N MET A 187 9.92 5.36 4.24
CA MET A 187 9.68 4.03 4.81
C MET A 187 8.23 3.58 4.68
N ALA A 188 7.29 4.49 4.81
CA ALA A 188 5.88 4.19 4.58
C ALA A 188 5.58 3.92 3.09
N ASP A 189 6.25 4.62 2.17
CA ASP A 189 6.15 4.36 0.73
C ASP A 189 6.69 2.95 0.39
N ALA A 190 7.81 2.53 0.99
CA ALA A 190 8.32 1.16 0.87
C ALA A 190 7.30 0.11 1.35
N ALA A 191 6.65 0.38 2.49
CA ALA A 191 5.59 -0.49 2.99
C ALA A 191 4.37 -0.53 2.06
N ALA A 192 3.98 0.61 1.47
CA ALA A 192 2.89 0.68 0.50
C ALA A 192 3.19 -0.13 -0.77
N GLU A 193 4.41 -0.01 -1.32
CA GLU A 193 4.85 -0.83 -2.46
C GLU A 193 4.83 -2.33 -2.13
N GLY A 194 5.29 -2.72 -0.94
CA GLY A 194 5.22 -4.10 -0.48
C GLY A 194 3.79 -4.63 -0.38
N LEU A 195 2.84 -3.81 0.09
CA LEU A 195 1.42 -4.15 0.11
C LEU A 195 0.84 -4.31 -1.29
N MET A 196 1.21 -3.44 -2.24
CA MET A 196 0.79 -3.54 -3.64
C MET A 196 1.34 -4.80 -4.30
N ALA A 197 2.62 -5.12 -4.08
CA ALA A 197 3.25 -6.35 -4.58
C ALA A 197 2.54 -7.60 -4.05
N ARG A 198 2.20 -7.61 -2.76
CA ARG A 198 1.44 -8.71 -2.14
C ARG A 198 0.03 -8.84 -2.73
N ALA A 199 -0.68 -7.73 -2.94
CA ALA A 199 -2.01 -7.74 -3.54
C ALA A 199 -1.96 -8.23 -4.99
N GLY A 200 -0.97 -7.81 -5.77
CA GLY A 200 -0.75 -8.28 -7.14
C GLY A 200 -0.43 -9.79 -7.21
N ALA A 201 0.43 -10.28 -6.29
CA ALA A 201 0.73 -11.70 -6.19
C ALA A 201 -0.50 -12.54 -5.77
N ALA A 202 -1.33 -12.02 -4.86
CA ALA A 202 -2.57 -12.67 -4.47
C ALA A 202 -3.60 -12.71 -5.61
N ALA A 203 -3.71 -11.63 -6.39
CA ALA A 203 -4.57 -11.59 -7.57
C ALA A 203 -4.11 -12.59 -8.65
N ALA A 204 -2.80 -12.63 -8.91
CA ALA A 204 -2.23 -13.61 -9.86
C ALA A 204 -2.39 -15.06 -9.39
N ALA A 205 -2.33 -15.32 -8.07
CA ALA A 205 -2.58 -16.65 -7.52
C ALA A 205 -4.06 -17.07 -7.65
N THR A 206 -5.00 -16.14 -7.47
CA THR A 206 -6.43 -16.40 -7.68
C THR A 206 -6.79 -16.56 -9.15
N GLU A 207 -6.11 -15.86 -10.06
CA GLU A 207 -6.26 -16.10 -11.51
C GLU A 207 -5.60 -17.43 -11.94
N GLY A 208 -4.54 -17.88 -11.26
CA GLY A 208 -3.90 -19.18 -11.47
C GLY A 208 -4.66 -20.35 -10.86
N GLU A 209 -5.46 -20.16 -9.82
CA GLU A 209 -6.35 -21.18 -9.23
C GLU A 209 -7.72 -21.23 -9.95
N ALA A 210 -8.06 -20.25 -10.76
CA ALA A 210 -9.12 -20.34 -11.74
C ALA A 210 -8.74 -21.21 -12.96
N VAL A 211 -7.76 -22.11 -12.82
CA VAL A 211 -7.56 -23.23 -13.75
C VAL A 211 -8.65 -24.25 -13.49
N ALA A 212 -9.77 -24.02 -14.22
CA ALA A 212 -10.54 -25.07 -14.85
C ALA A 212 -10.75 -26.32 -13.97
N GLU A 213 -11.87 -26.40 -13.26
CA GLU A 213 -12.60 -27.66 -13.32
C GLU A 213 -12.65 -28.06 -14.79
N PRO A 214 -12.30 -29.30 -15.16
CA PRO A 214 -12.35 -29.71 -16.54
C PRO A 214 -13.80 -29.53 -17.04
N MET A 215 -13.98 -28.55 -17.92
CA MET A 215 -15.27 -28.29 -18.52
C MET A 215 -15.80 -29.60 -19.10
N PRO A 216 -17.03 -30.02 -18.79
CA PRO A 216 -17.64 -31.23 -19.33
C PRO A 216 -17.56 -31.18 -20.86
N GLU A 217 -17.34 -32.32 -21.50
CA GLU A 217 -17.16 -32.43 -22.97
C GLU A 217 -18.25 -31.72 -23.78
N TRP A 218 -19.47 -31.72 -23.28
CA TRP A 218 -20.60 -31.04 -23.93
C TRP A 218 -20.48 -29.53 -23.97
N GLU A 219 -19.82 -28.93 -22.97
CA GLU A 219 -19.62 -27.47 -22.85
C GLU A 219 -18.50 -27.00 -23.79
N ARG A 220 -17.45 -27.82 -23.97
CA ARG A 220 -16.44 -27.63 -25.01
C ARG A 220 -17.02 -27.67 -26.40
N GLU A 221 -17.87 -28.66 -26.68
CA GLU A 221 -18.54 -28.83 -28.00
C GLU A 221 -19.44 -27.63 -28.32
N VAL A 222 -20.14 -27.06 -27.33
CA VAL A 222 -20.97 -25.86 -27.50
C VAL A 222 -20.13 -24.62 -27.76
N LEU A 223 -18.99 -24.45 -27.06
CA LEU A 223 -18.07 -23.35 -27.28
C LEU A 223 -17.35 -23.44 -28.63
N GLU A 224 -16.93 -24.62 -29.06
CA GLU A 224 -16.32 -24.83 -30.37
C GLU A 224 -17.33 -24.56 -31.50
N LYS A 225 -18.56 -25.03 -31.38
CA LYS A 225 -19.63 -24.74 -32.34
C LYS A 225 -20.03 -23.26 -32.34
N GLY A 226 -20.05 -22.62 -31.20
CA GLY A 226 -20.28 -21.17 -31.08
C GLY A 226 -19.18 -20.33 -31.73
N ASN A 227 -17.92 -20.69 -31.54
CA ASN A 227 -16.78 -20.02 -32.15
C ASN A 227 -16.71 -20.26 -33.68
N ALA A 228 -17.04 -21.48 -34.16
CA ALA A 228 -17.09 -21.78 -35.57
C ALA A 228 -18.19 -20.97 -36.29
N ALA A 229 -19.40 -20.91 -35.70
CA ALA A 229 -20.51 -20.11 -36.24
C ALA A 229 -20.21 -18.60 -36.25
N ALA A 230 -19.51 -18.09 -35.23
CA ALA A 230 -19.08 -16.69 -35.18
C ALA A 230 -17.99 -16.37 -36.23
N GLN A 231 -17.09 -17.32 -36.49
CA GLN A 231 -16.08 -17.17 -37.57
C GLN A 231 -16.70 -17.24 -38.96
N GLU A 232 -17.70 -18.11 -39.20
CA GLU A 232 -18.42 -18.15 -40.44
C GLU A 232 -19.21 -16.85 -40.71
N ALA A 233 -19.88 -16.29 -39.69
CA ALA A 233 -20.58 -15.02 -39.81
C ALA A 233 -19.64 -13.83 -40.15
N VAL A 234 -18.45 -13.77 -39.55
CA VAL A 234 -17.42 -12.73 -39.85
C VAL A 234 -16.85 -12.88 -41.25
N VAL A 235 -16.73 -14.13 -41.76
CA VAL A 235 -16.27 -14.40 -43.13
C VAL A 235 -17.36 -14.04 -44.15
N GLU A 236 -18.62 -14.32 -43.85
CA GLU A 236 -19.74 -13.89 -44.71
C GLU A 236 -19.89 -12.39 -44.79
N GLU A 237 -19.75 -11.69 -43.67
CA GLU A 237 -19.82 -10.24 -43.61
C GLU A 237 -18.69 -9.59 -44.42
N LYS A 238 -17.45 -10.09 -44.31
CA LYS A 238 -16.31 -9.62 -45.13
C LYS A 238 -16.44 -9.93 -46.62
N LEU A 239 -17.03 -11.09 -46.97
CA LEU A 239 -17.34 -11.42 -48.37
C LEU A 239 -18.41 -10.48 -48.95
N ALA A 240 -19.44 -10.16 -48.18
CA ALA A 240 -20.49 -9.22 -48.59
C ALA A 240 -19.92 -7.80 -48.77
N GLU A 241 -19.03 -7.37 -47.88
CA GLU A 241 -18.37 -6.04 -47.97
C GLU A 241 -17.43 -5.94 -49.18
N THR A 242 -16.64 -6.98 -49.47
CA THR A 242 -15.79 -7.02 -50.68
C THR A 242 -16.59 -7.11 -51.97
N ALA A 243 -17.75 -7.80 -51.98
CA ALA A 243 -18.63 -7.85 -53.11
C ALA A 243 -19.31 -6.48 -53.37
N ALA A 244 -19.68 -5.75 -52.31
CA ALA A 244 -20.26 -4.38 -52.44
C ALA A 244 -19.25 -3.38 -53.02
N VAL A 245 -18.01 -3.44 -52.60
CA VAL A 245 -16.93 -2.59 -53.13
C VAL A 245 -16.67 -2.87 -54.62
N ALA A 246 -16.65 -4.16 -55.01
CA ALA A 246 -16.45 -4.58 -56.42
C ALA A 246 -17.59 -4.14 -57.32
N ILE A 247 -18.83 -4.12 -56.81
CA ILE A 247 -19.99 -3.63 -57.55
C ILE A 247 -19.94 -2.11 -57.73
N ASP A 248 -19.53 -1.37 -56.72
CA ASP A 248 -19.37 0.08 -56.80
C ASP A 248 -18.27 0.50 -57.78
N GLU A 249 -17.14 -0.23 -57.84
CA GLU A 249 -16.06 -0.02 -58.81
C GLU A 249 -16.56 -0.30 -60.25
N ALA A 250 -17.29 -1.39 -60.46
CA ALA A 250 -17.84 -1.73 -61.77
C ALA A 250 -18.90 -0.70 -62.25
N VAL A 251 -19.72 -0.18 -61.37
CA VAL A 251 -20.71 0.89 -61.69
C VAL A 251 -19.99 2.21 -61.98
N ALA A 252 -18.88 2.51 -61.32
CA ALA A 252 -18.08 3.69 -61.60
C ALA A 252 -17.37 3.61 -62.99
N GLU A 253 -16.88 2.43 -63.40
CA GLU A 253 -16.31 2.20 -64.73
C GLU A 253 -17.34 2.36 -65.85
N VAL A 254 -18.53 1.77 -65.69
CA VAL A 254 -19.60 1.90 -66.67
C VAL A 254 -20.08 3.36 -66.85
N LYS A 255 -20.17 4.14 -65.74
CA LYS A 255 -20.48 5.56 -65.80
C LYS A 255 -19.40 6.40 -66.44
N ALA A 256 -18.11 6.04 -66.30
CA ALA A 256 -17.01 6.71 -66.95
C ALA A 256 -16.99 6.46 -68.49
N GLU A 257 -17.37 5.26 -68.89
CA GLU A 257 -17.47 4.89 -70.31
C GLU A 257 -18.65 5.58 -71.03
N GLU A 258 -19.82 5.70 -70.36
CA GLU A 258 -20.97 6.47 -70.89
C GLU A 258 -20.65 7.97 -70.99
N ALA A 259 -19.90 8.56 -70.07
CA ALA A 259 -19.52 9.97 -70.14
C ALA A 259 -18.48 10.29 -71.24
N ALA A 260 -17.75 9.26 -71.70
CA ALA A 260 -16.78 9.43 -72.81
C ALA A 260 -17.41 9.38 -74.19
N THR A 261 -18.67 8.86 -74.31
CA THR A 261 -19.37 8.77 -75.59
C THR A 261 -20.31 9.93 -75.89
N GLU A 262 -20.53 10.88 -74.98
CA GLU A 262 -21.39 12.05 -75.13
C GLU A 262 -20.60 13.39 -75.28
N ALA A 263 -19.48 13.43 -75.99
CA ALA A 263 -18.88 14.67 -76.35
C ALA A 263 -19.33 15.13 -77.77
N PRO A 264 -20.16 16.19 -77.92
CA PRO A 264 -20.59 16.64 -79.23
C PRO A 264 -19.43 17.43 -79.90
N ALA A 265 -19.20 17.03 -81.18
CA ALA A 265 -18.42 17.77 -82.11
C ALA A 265 -19.12 19.15 -82.42
N THR A 266 -18.43 20.24 -82.15
CA THR A 266 -18.80 21.50 -82.73
C THR A 266 -17.66 21.97 -83.56
N GLU A 267 -17.99 21.98 -84.85
CA GLU A 267 -17.27 22.63 -85.97
C GLU A 267 -17.03 24.11 -85.74
N GLY A 268 -15.94 24.55 -86.12
CA GLY A 268 -15.68 25.45 -87.24
C GLY A 268 -16.05 26.91 -87.13
N GLU A 269 -15.19 27.65 -87.57
CA GLU A 269 -15.12 28.71 -88.59
C GLU A 269 -14.61 30.06 -88.09
N VAL A 270 -13.47 30.39 -88.70
CA VAL A 270 -13.14 31.57 -89.51
C VAL A 270 -13.33 32.95 -88.84
N LYS A 271 -12.31 33.65 -88.52
CA LYS A 271 -11.67 34.74 -89.29
C LYS A 271 -10.41 35.30 -88.61
#